data_c18effd7e721a909ff45a02bbefadabb
#
_entry.id   c18effd7e721a909ff45a02bbefadabb
#
_cell.length_a   1.000
_cell.length_b   1.000
_cell.length_c   1.000
_cell.angle_alpha   90.00
_cell.angle_beta   90.00
_cell.angle_gamma   90.00
#
_symmetry.space_group_name_H-M   'P 1'
#
loop_
_entity.id
_entity.type
_entity.pdbx_description
1 polymer ?
#
loop_
_entity_poly.entity_id
_entity_poly.type
_entity_poly.pdbx_seq_one_letter_code
_entity_poly.pdbx_strand_id
1 'polypeptide(L)'
;NVYYFNAILKELQRNKNYDRVVISEDLEEFTSSSLEQKDKFIFDRLDNISDEAVAADGSDIPIILICSERRTKSEDILVRLFGISIYNAIIGKDRSTEEVCKLINKPRSKKEAKIYYKIDSENVNYSKENDSDVNEDEMRNILRHFKSLGDNEEEYAESFKRILEQYSEEQMKVIIKILPSNVKDILTRVSPEYCKISGSVP
;
A
#
# COMPACT_ATOMS: atom_id res chain seq x y z
N ASN A 1 0.86 -12.61 29.45
CA ASN A 1 -0.42 -12.29 28.84
C ASN A 1 -0.85 -10.88 29.26
N VAL A 2 -1.38 -10.11 28.32
CA VAL A 2 -1.93 -8.76 28.53
C VAL A 2 -3.39 -8.75 28.05
N TYR A 3 -4.18 -7.83 28.60
CA TYR A 3 -5.63 -7.82 28.39
C TYR A 3 -6.15 -6.56 27.69
N TYR A 4 -5.24 -5.67 27.24
CA TYR A 4 -5.60 -4.40 26.60
C TYR A 4 -4.59 -4.08 25.51
N PHE A 5 -5.04 -3.49 24.39
CA PHE A 5 -4.15 -3.08 23.29
C PHE A 5 -3.05 -2.12 23.76
N ASN A 6 -3.38 -1.17 24.65
CA ASN A 6 -2.37 -0.28 25.22
C ASN A 6 -1.29 -1.00 26.04
N ALA A 7 -1.62 -2.14 26.66
CA ALA A 7 -0.63 -2.91 27.39
C ALA A 7 0.33 -3.66 26.44
N ILE A 8 -0.16 -4.11 25.27
CA ILE A 8 0.69 -4.66 24.22
C ILE A 8 1.67 -3.60 23.74
N LEU A 9 1.18 -2.41 23.40
CA LEU A 9 2.00 -1.30 22.92
C LEU A 9 3.12 -0.95 23.92
N LYS A 10 2.76 -0.75 25.19
CA LYS A 10 3.74 -0.45 26.26
C LYS A 10 4.76 -1.56 26.46
N GLU A 11 4.33 -2.81 26.34
CA GLU A 11 5.23 -3.95 26.49
C GLU A 11 6.24 -4.01 25.32
N LEU A 12 5.81 -3.78 24.08
CA LEU A 12 6.69 -3.71 22.92
C LEU A 12 7.68 -2.53 23.00
N GLN A 13 7.23 -1.38 23.53
CA GLN A 13 8.13 -0.24 23.79
C GLN A 13 9.21 -0.55 24.80
N ARG A 14 8.88 -1.31 25.84
CA ARG A 14 9.80 -1.64 26.94
C ARG A 14 10.72 -2.82 26.63
N ASN A 15 10.20 -3.82 25.91
CA ASN A 15 10.89 -5.07 25.67
C ASN A 15 10.85 -5.43 24.19
N LYS A 16 12.01 -5.52 23.56
CA LYS A 16 12.18 -5.84 22.14
C LYS A 16 12.57 -7.29 21.87
N ASN A 17 12.52 -8.16 22.90
CA ASN A 17 12.97 -9.55 22.82
C ASN A 17 11.82 -10.53 22.58
N TYR A 18 10.89 -10.15 21.70
CA TYR A 18 9.78 -11.00 21.27
C TYR A 18 10.04 -11.52 19.85
N ASP A 19 9.82 -12.82 19.64
CA ASP A 19 9.86 -13.41 18.29
C ASP A 19 8.52 -13.28 17.55
N ARG A 20 7.41 -13.22 18.30
CA ARG A 20 6.05 -13.19 17.76
C ARG A 20 5.11 -12.48 18.73
N VAL A 21 4.11 -11.83 18.19
CA VAL A 21 2.98 -11.27 18.95
C VAL A 21 1.68 -11.89 18.45
N VAL A 22 0.91 -12.48 19.36
CA VAL A 22 -0.43 -13.03 19.06
C VAL A 22 -1.46 -12.14 19.69
N ILE A 23 -2.39 -11.62 18.90
CA ILE A 23 -3.42 -10.68 19.32
C ILE A 23 -4.79 -11.22 18.95
N SER A 24 -5.75 -11.20 19.87
CA SER A 24 -7.17 -11.34 19.54
C SER A 24 -7.78 -9.97 19.28
N GLU A 25 -8.55 -9.84 18.20
CA GLU A 25 -9.31 -8.61 17.95
C GLU A 25 -10.37 -8.34 19.03
N ASP A 26 -10.83 -9.41 19.68
CA ASP A 26 -11.80 -9.36 20.79
C ASP A 26 -11.11 -9.23 22.16
N LEU A 27 -9.88 -8.69 22.22
CA LEU A 27 -9.12 -8.52 23.45
C LEU A 27 -9.80 -7.55 24.44
N GLU A 28 -10.46 -6.53 23.92
CA GLU A 28 -11.19 -5.54 24.71
C GLU A 28 -12.65 -5.48 24.31
N GLU A 29 -13.54 -5.37 25.32
CA GLU A 29 -14.96 -5.12 25.11
C GLU A 29 -15.25 -3.63 25.00
N PHE A 30 -16.02 -3.24 23.99
CA PHE A 30 -16.44 -1.86 23.76
C PHE A 30 -17.93 -1.70 24.04
N THR A 31 -18.26 -0.97 25.06
CA THR A 31 -19.64 -0.94 25.64
C THR A 31 -20.63 0.01 24.97
N SER A 32 -20.21 0.90 24.03
CA SER A 32 -21.17 1.93 23.57
C SER A 32 -20.93 2.51 22.18
N SER A 33 -20.09 1.94 21.37
CA SER A 33 -19.74 2.55 20.07
C SER A 33 -20.42 1.82 18.91
N SER A 34 -20.71 2.53 17.83
CA SER A 34 -21.10 1.91 16.57
C SER A 34 -19.99 0.95 16.10
N LEU A 35 -20.34 -0.03 15.27
CA LEU A 35 -19.36 -0.98 14.73
C LEU A 35 -18.23 -0.26 13.96
N GLU A 36 -18.57 0.81 13.27
CA GLU A 36 -17.60 1.64 12.54
C GLU A 36 -16.59 2.32 13.47
N GLN A 37 -17.06 2.88 14.58
CA GLN A 37 -16.18 3.51 15.59
C GLN A 37 -15.29 2.46 16.28
N LYS A 38 -15.84 1.26 16.55
CA LYS A 38 -15.09 0.14 17.10
C LYS A 38 -13.98 -0.28 16.11
N ASP A 39 -14.31 -0.41 14.84
CA ASP A 39 -13.36 -0.79 13.81
C ASP A 39 -12.24 0.22 13.65
N LYS A 40 -12.57 1.50 13.61
CA LYS A 40 -11.58 2.56 13.56
C LYS A 40 -10.64 2.50 14.76
N PHE A 41 -11.19 2.40 15.97
CA PHE A 41 -10.37 2.31 17.19
C PHE A 41 -9.43 1.11 17.17
N ILE A 42 -9.92 -0.08 16.81
CA ILE A 42 -9.09 -1.30 16.72
C ILE A 42 -7.98 -1.10 15.70
N PHE A 43 -8.30 -0.54 14.54
CA PHE A 43 -7.31 -0.27 13.51
C PHE A 43 -6.22 0.69 13.96
N ASP A 44 -6.58 1.81 14.56
CA ASP A 44 -5.64 2.80 15.09
C ASP A 44 -4.71 2.16 16.14
N ARG A 45 -5.21 1.21 16.93
CA ARG A 45 -4.39 0.47 17.91
C ARG A 45 -3.46 -0.55 17.27
N LEU A 46 -3.95 -1.28 16.28
CA LEU A 46 -3.15 -2.25 15.55
C LEU A 46 -2.05 -1.60 14.74
N ASP A 47 -2.31 -0.44 14.15
CA ASP A 47 -1.33 0.36 13.44
C ASP A 47 -0.19 0.79 14.37
N ASN A 48 -0.51 1.41 15.50
CA ASN A 48 0.49 1.78 16.51
C ASN A 48 1.28 0.56 17.03
N ILE A 49 0.63 -0.59 17.22
CA ILE A 49 1.31 -1.82 17.67
C ILE A 49 2.24 -2.34 16.57
N SER A 50 1.82 -2.25 15.30
CA SER A 50 2.64 -2.67 14.17
C SER A 50 3.89 -1.83 14.03
N ASP A 51 3.78 -0.52 14.21
CA ASP A 51 4.93 0.40 14.21
C ASP A 51 5.94 0.08 15.32
N GLU A 52 5.47 -0.36 16.50
CA GLU A 52 6.33 -0.71 17.62
C GLU A 52 6.81 -2.18 17.62
N ALA A 53 6.24 -3.01 16.76
CA ALA A 53 6.61 -4.43 16.65
C ALA A 53 7.92 -4.63 15.90
N VAL A 54 8.98 -4.03 16.43
CA VAL A 54 10.36 -4.10 15.91
C VAL A 54 11.27 -4.67 16.98
N ALA A 55 12.04 -5.70 16.63
CA ALA A 55 13.02 -6.34 17.51
C ALA A 55 14.26 -5.46 17.74
N ALA A 56 15.10 -5.87 18.67
CA ALA A 56 16.31 -5.12 19.02
C ALA A 56 17.34 -5.00 17.87
N ASP A 57 17.29 -5.93 16.90
CA ASP A 57 18.12 -5.92 15.70
C ASP A 57 17.51 -5.12 14.53
N GLY A 58 16.34 -4.50 14.74
CA GLY A 58 15.63 -3.73 13.72
C GLY A 58 14.75 -4.56 12.78
N SER A 59 14.64 -5.86 12.98
CA SER A 59 13.73 -6.70 12.20
C SER A 59 12.29 -6.59 12.71
N ASP A 60 11.32 -6.77 11.81
CA ASP A 60 9.90 -6.77 12.16
C ASP A 60 9.54 -8.00 13.00
N ILE A 61 8.80 -7.79 14.09
CA ILE A 61 8.21 -8.84 14.89
C ILE A 61 6.86 -9.22 14.27
N PRO A 62 6.68 -10.42 13.70
CA PRO A 62 5.43 -10.82 13.08
C PRO A 62 4.26 -10.81 14.06
N ILE A 63 3.19 -10.10 13.68
CA ILE A 63 1.93 -10.05 14.41
C ILE A 63 0.98 -11.09 13.82
N ILE A 64 0.45 -11.98 14.67
CA ILE A 64 -0.58 -12.95 14.34
C ILE A 64 -1.88 -12.43 14.95
N LEU A 65 -2.81 -12.01 14.08
CA LEU A 65 -4.09 -11.43 14.50
C LEU A 65 -5.21 -12.46 14.34
N ILE A 66 -5.87 -12.80 15.43
CA ILE A 66 -7.10 -13.60 15.42
C ILE A 66 -8.26 -12.64 15.30
N CYS A 67 -8.83 -12.52 14.10
CA CYS A 67 -9.94 -11.61 13.83
C CYS A 67 -11.22 -12.06 14.55
N SER A 68 -12.12 -11.12 14.85
CA SER A 68 -13.43 -11.39 15.44
C SER A 68 -14.31 -12.26 14.54
N GLU A 69 -15.23 -13.02 15.14
CA GLU A 69 -16.18 -13.89 14.41
C GLU A 69 -17.03 -13.13 13.39
N ARG A 70 -17.37 -11.89 13.68
CA ARG A 70 -18.13 -11.02 12.79
C ARG A 70 -17.45 -10.75 11.44
N ARG A 71 -16.14 -11.02 11.34
CA ARG A 71 -15.35 -10.75 10.13
C ARG A 71 -15.26 -11.91 9.15
N THR A 72 -16.13 -12.89 9.24
CA THR A 72 -16.09 -14.10 8.40
C THR A 72 -16.22 -13.85 6.89
N LYS A 73 -16.59 -12.65 6.45
CA LYS A 73 -16.85 -12.32 5.03
C LYS A 73 -16.24 -11.01 4.56
N SER A 74 -15.47 -10.31 5.39
CA SER A 74 -14.97 -8.96 5.06
C SER A 74 -13.56 -9.02 4.47
N GLU A 75 -13.47 -9.09 3.16
CA GLU A 75 -12.17 -9.01 2.44
C GLU A 75 -11.49 -7.66 2.65
N ASP A 76 -12.26 -6.57 2.79
CA ASP A 76 -11.74 -5.22 3.00
C ASP A 76 -10.86 -5.11 4.25
N ILE A 77 -11.17 -5.86 5.31
CA ILE A 77 -10.36 -5.86 6.53
C ILE A 77 -8.94 -6.38 6.25
N LEU A 78 -8.81 -7.43 5.44
CA LEU A 78 -7.51 -8.04 5.13
C LEU A 78 -6.63 -7.10 4.31
N VAL A 79 -7.22 -6.35 3.38
CA VAL A 79 -6.52 -5.32 2.60
C VAL A 79 -5.99 -4.22 3.51
N ARG A 80 -6.81 -3.74 4.45
CA ARG A 80 -6.42 -2.73 5.44
C ARG A 80 -5.31 -3.25 6.36
N LEU A 81 -5.41 -4.48 6.87
CA LEU A 81 -4.39 -5.13 7.69
C LEU A 81 -3.06 -5.27 6.94
N PHE A 82 -3.14 -5.61 5.65
CA PHE A 82 -1.95 -5.66 4.80
C PHE A 82 -1.27 -4.29 4.69
N GLY A 83 -2.06 -3.21 4.60
CA GLY A 83 -1.57 -1.83 4.56
C GLY A 83 -0.76 -1.41 5.79
N ILE A 84 -1.10 -1.94 6.96
CA ILE A 84 -0.38 -1.75 8.24
C ILE A 84 0.58 -2.90 8.58
N SER A 85 1.08 -3.62 7.59
CA SER A 85 2.08 -4.70 7.70
C SER A 85 1.65 -5.92 8.55
N ILE A 86 0.36 -6.11 8.82
CA ILE A 86 -0.15 -7.30 9.50
C ILE A 86 -0.48 -8.38 8.47
N TYR A 87 0.48 -9.30 8.25
CA TYR A 87 0.40 -10.34 7.23
C TYR A 87 -0.18 -11.66 7.71
N ASN A 88 -0.37 -11.83 9.02
CA ASN A 88 -0.77 -13.10 9.63
C ASN A 88 -2.13 -13.02 10.31
N ALA A 89 -3.11 -12.37 9.68
CA ALA A 89 -4.49 -12.38 10.15
C ALA A 89 -5.16 -13.73 9.85
N ILE A 90 -5.98 -14.19 10.79
CA ILE A 90 -6.77 -15.42 10.72
C ILE A 90 -8.23 -15.03 10.79
N ILE A 91 -9.01 -15.39 9.77
CA ILE A 91 -10.40 -14.99 9.62
C ILE A 91 -11.31 -16.19 9.26
N GLY A 92 -12.55 -16.12 9.67
CA GLY A 92 -13.56 -17.09 9.27
C GLY A 92 -13.24 -18.52 9.72
N LYS A 93 -13.26 -19.47 8.78
CA LYS A 93 -13.04 -20.89 9.05
C LYS A 93 -11.61 -21.24 9.48
N ASP A 94 -10.65 -20.36 9.17
CA ASP A 94 -9.25 -20.57 9.50
C ASP A 94 -8.92 -20.24 10.96
N ARG A 95 -9.91 -19.74 11.73
CA ARG A 95 -9.77 -19.46 13.16
C ARG A 95 -9.67 -20.76 13.96
N SER A 96 -8.50 -21.36 13.97
CA SER A 96 -8.20 -22.57 14.69
C SER A 96 -6.90 -22.48 15.46
N THR A 97 -6.76 -23.20 16.54
CA THR A 97 -5.50 -23.31 17.28
C THR A 97 -4.38 -23.86 16.40
N GLU A 98 -4.70 -24.76 15.48
CA GLU A 98 -3.74 -25.34 14.54
C GLU A 98 -3.14 -24.26 13.62
N GLU A 99 -3.98 -23.39 13.05
CA GLU A 99 -3.50 -22.31 12.18
C GLU A 99 -2.69 -21.28 12.96
N VAL A 100 -3.10 -20.94 14.18
CA VAL A 100 -2.28 -20.09 15.08
C VAL A 100 -0.90 -20.70 15.30
N CYS A 101 -0.82 -21.99 15.65
CA CYS A 101 0.45 -22.69 15.84
C CYS A 101 1.30 -22.73 14.58
N LYS A 102 0.71 -22.92 13.40
CA LYS A 102 1.44 -22.85 12.12
C LYS A 102 2.08 -21.48 11.93
N LEU A 103 1.31 -20.41 12.15
CA LEU A 103 1.80 -19.05 11.96
C LEU A 103 2.83 -18.62 13.02
N ILE A 104 2.74 -19.15 14.23
CA ILE A 104 3.82 -18.95 15.25
C ILE A 104 5.12 -19.56 14.75
N ASN A 105 5.07 -20.79 14.22
CA ASN A 105 6.26 -21.48 13.74
C ASN A 105 6.79 -20.89 12.42
N LYS A 106 5.89 -20.58 11.48
CA LYS A 106 6.23 -20.03 10.17
C LYS A 106 5.25 -18.92 9.78
N PRO A 107 5.55 -17.67 10.12
CA PRO A 107 4.74 -16.53 9.66
C PRO A 107 4.72 -16.42 8.13
N ARG A 108 3.63 -15.93 7.59
CA ARG A 108 3.52 -15.61 6.17
C ARG A 108 4.46 -14.46 5.82
N SER A 109 5.17 -14.62 4.73
CA SER A 109 5.85 -13.50 4.07
C SER A 109 4.81 -12.55 3.45
N LYS A 110 5.21 -11.33 3.12
CA LYS A 110 4.38 -10.36 2.40
C LYS A 110 3.76 -10.95 1.11
N LYS A 111 4.52 -11.78 0.38
CA LYS A 111 4.05 -12.44 -0.84
C LYS A 111 2.97 -13.50 -0.54
N GLU A 112 3.18 -14.32 0.48
CA GLU A 112 2.20 -15.33 0.90
C GLU A 112 0.92 -14.68 1.45
N ALA A 113 1.06 -13.57 2.19
CA ALA A 113 -0.08 -12.79 2.68
C ALA A 113 -0.92 -12.20 1.53
N LYS A 114 -0.28 -11.69 0.46
CA LYS A 114 -1.01 -11.23 -0.73
C LYS A 114 -1.90 -12.30 -1.32
N ILE A 115 -1.37 -13.52 -1.44
CA ILE A 115 -2.12 -14.67 -1.97
C ILE A 115 -3.27 -15.04 -1.04
N TYR A 116 -2.99 -15.18 0.26
CA TYR A 116 -3.97 -15.59 1.25
C TYR A 116 -5.10 -14.55 1.42
N TYR A 117 -4.76 -13.27 1.41
CA TYR A 117 -5.72 -12.16 1.53
C TYR A 117 -6.45 -11.88 0.21
N LYS A 118 -6.12 -12.64 -0.85
CA LYS A 118 -6.63 -12.41 -2.20
C LYS A 118 -6.45 -10.96 -2.64
N ILE A 119 -5.33 -10.37 -2.25
CA ILE A 119 -4.93 -9.06 -2.70
C ILE A 119 -4.37 -9.26 -4.10
N ASP A 120 -5.24 -9.55 -5.06
CA ASP A 120 -4.89 -9.58 -6.47
C ASP A 120 -4.61 -8.16 -6.92
N SER A 121 -3.81 -8.05 -7.97
CA SER A 121 -3.46 -6.77 -8.60
C SER A 121 -4.67 -5.95 -9.05
N GLU A 122 -5.87 -6.53 -9.07
CA GLU A 122 -7.14 -5.84 -9.33
C GLU A 122 -7.82 -5.29 -8.06
N ASN A 123 -7.53 -5.82 -6.87
CA ASN A 123 -8.10 -5.38 -5.59
C ASN A 123 -7.11 -4.61 -4.71
N VAL A 124 -5.85 -4.54 -5.07
CA VAL A 124 -4.92 -3.53 -4.58
C VAL A 124 -5.12 -2.27 -5.40
N ASN A 125 -6.37 -1.84 -5.49
CA ASN A 125 -6.69 -0.45 -5.70
C ASN A 125 -6.53 0.33 -4.37
N TYR A 126 -5.32 0.24 -3.76
CA TYR A 126 -4.66 1.47 -3.42
C TYR A 126 -4.32 2.07 -4.77
N SER A 127 -5.25 2.88 -5.30
CA SER A 127 -5.05 3.63 -6.53
C SER A 127 -4.32 2.84 -7.63
N LYS A 128 -4.79 1.63 -7.92
CA LYS A 128 -4.91 1.14 -9.26
C LYS A 128 -6.37 1.29 -9.69
N GLU A 129 -6.96 2.39 -9.36
CA GLU A 129 -7.83 3.06 -10.28
C GLU A 129 -6.94 3.35 -11.47
N ASN A 130 -7.05 2.46 -12.42
CA ASN A 130 -6.37 2.43 -13.70
C ASN A 130 -4.86 2.22 -13.64
N ASP A 131 -4.36 1.21 -14.36
CA ASP A 131 -2.97 1.11 -14.85
C ASP A 131 -2.58 2.38 -15.66
N SER A 132 -3.48 3.34 -15.76
CA SER A 132 -3.34 4.65 -16.38
C SER A 132 -3.16 5.80 -15.38
N ASP A 133 -3.32 5.62 -14.08
CA ASP A 133 -3.15 6.69 -13.11
C ASP A 133 -1.68 6.88 -12.73
N VAL A 134 -1.13 7.92 -13.28
CA VAL A 134 0.11 8.52 -12.80
C VAL A 134 -0.24 9.28 -11.51
N ASN A 135 0.49 9.05 -10.42
CA ASN A 135 0.28 9.72 -9.14
C ASN A 135 0.33 11.25 -9.32
N GLU A 136 -0.52 11.99 -8.62
CA GLU A 136 -0.58 13.47 -8.71
C GLU A 136 0.77 14.13 -8.43
N ASP A 137 1.56 13.61 -7.49
CA ASP A 137 2.90 14.14 -7.20
C ASP A 137 3.89 13.85 -8.33
N GLU A 138 3.80 12.69 -8.97
CA GLU A 138 4.59 12.36 -10.16
C GLU A 138 4.22 13.26 -11.34
N MET A 139 2.92 13.44 -11.59
CA MET A 139 2.42 14.38 -12.61
C MET A 139 2.92 15.79 -12.37
N ARG A 140 2.85 16.26 -11.13
CA ARG A 140 3.34 17.58 -10.73
C ARG A 140 4.85 17.71 -10.94
N ASN A 141 5.60 16.65 -10.65
CA ASN A 141 7.06 16.63 -10.87
C ASN A 141 7.41 16.62 -12.36
N ILE A 142 6.70 15.85 -13.18
CA ILE A 142 6.85 15.85 -14.65
C ILE A 142 6.57 17.25 -15.23
N LEU A 143 5.48 17.88 -14.83
CA LEU A 143 5.13 19.24 -15.28
C LEU A 143 6.18 20.26 -14.85
N ARG A 144 6.69 20.17 -13.61
CA ARG A 144 7.75 21.05 -13.10
C ARG A 144 9.04 20.84 -13.88
N HIS A 145 9.39 19.58 -14.19
CA HIS A 145 10.56 19.26 -14.97
C HIS A 145 10.49 19.90 -16.36
N PHE A 146 9.43 19.67 -17.14
CA PHE A 146 9.28 20.31 -18.46
C PHE A 146 9.28 21.84 -18.37
N LYS A 147 8.70 22.43 -17.33
CA LYS A 147 8.72 23.87 -17.10
C LYS A 147 10.14 24.40 -16.83
N SER A 148 11.02 23.60 -16.24
CA SER A 148 12.40 23.99 -15.93
C SER A 148 13.34 23.92 -17.13
N LEU A 149 12.97 23.24 -18.23
CA LEU A 149 13.81 23.11 -19.42
C LEU A 149 13.92 24.40 -20.25
N GLY A 150 13.03 25.36 -20.02
CA GLY A 150 13.03 26.65 -20.73
C GLY A 150 12.89 26.49 -22.24
N ASP A 151 13.78 27.10 -23.01
CA ASP A 151 13.74 27.13 -24.49
C ASP A 151 14.64 26.06 -25.15
N ASN A 152 15.21 25.15 -24.39
CA ASN A 152 16.13 24.12 -24.92
C ASN A 152 15.34 22.95 -25.52
N GLU A 153 14.98 23.03 -26.79
CA GLU A 153 14.15 22.04 -27.49
C GLU A 153 14.77 20.63 -27.51
N GLU A 154 16.08 20.47 -27.55
CA GLU A 154 16.75 19.17 -27.57
C GLU A 154 16.54 18.42 -26.26
N GLU A 155 16.54 19.12 -25.13
CA GLU A 155 16.29 18.53 -23.82
C GLU A 155 14.84 18.02 -23.65
N TYR A 156 13.86 18.59 -24.37
CA TYR A 156 12.49 18.12 -24.37
C TYR A 156 12.36 16.71 -24.94
N ALA A 157 13.00 16.45 -26.08
CA ALA A 157 12.96 15.13 -26.71
C ALA A 157 13.62 14.06 -25.83
N GLU A 158 14.78 14.39 -25.26
CA GLU A 158 15.52 13.47 -24.39
C GLU A 158 14.75 13.20 -23.07
N SER A 159 14.19 14.23 -22.46
CA SER A 159 13.37 14.10 -21.25
C SER A 159 12.11 13.28 -21.50
N PHE A 160 11.43 13.48 -22.63
CA PHE A 160 10.27 12.69 -23.00
C PHE A 160 10.62 11.21 -23.20
N LYS A 161 11.75 10.92 -23.84
CA LYS A 161 12.24 9.56 -24.01
C LYS A 161 12.54 8.86 -22.68
N ARG A 162 13.17 9.56 -21.72
CA ARG A 162 13.43 9.03 -20.37
C ARG A 162 12.13 8.75 -19.60
N ILE A 163 11.13 9.61 -19.75
CA ILE A 163 9.81 9.38 -19.14
C ILE A 163 9.14 8.17 -19.80
N LEU A 164 9.22 8.02 -21.12
CA LEU A 164 8.69 6.89 -21.87
C LEU A 164 9.26 5.53 -21.40
N GLU A 165 10.52 5.50 -20.95
CA GLU A 165 11.15 4.29 -20.41
C GLU A 165 10.65 3.92 -18.99
N GLN A 166 10.04 4.86 -18.27
CA GLN A 166 9.60 4.69 -16.88
C GLN A 166 8.11 4.37 -16.74
N TYR A 167 7.29 4.71 -17.73
CA TYR A 167 5.84 4.61 -17.67
C TYR A 167 5.30 3.70 -18.77
N SER A 168 4.17 3.02 -18.49
CA SER A 168 3.48 2.21 -19.48
C SER A 168 2.85 3.07 -20.59
N GLU A 169 2.51 2.47 -21.73
CA GLU A 169 1.86 3.18 -22.83
C GLU A 169 0.54 3.87 -22.41
N GLU A 170 -0.22 3.24 -21.50
CA GLU A 170 -1.46 3.79 -20.98
C GLU A 170 -1.22 4.97 -20.05
N GLN A 171 -0.23 4.88 -19.18
CA GLN A 171 0.19 6.00 -18.33
C GLN A 171 0.72 7.16 -19.16
N MET A 172 1.47 6.87 -20.23
CA MET A 172 1.96 7.91 -21.15
C MET A 172 0.82 8.66 -21.83
N LYS A 173 -0.28 7.99 -22.19
CA LYS A 173 -1.48 8.67 -22.72
C LYS A 173 -2.08 9.66 -21.72
N VAL A 174 -2.06 9.33 -20.42
CA VAL A 174 -2.51 10.24 -19.36
C VAL A 174 -1.55 11.41 -19.20
N ILE A 175 -0.25 11.16 -19.12
CA ILE A 175 0.79 12.17 -19.02
C ILE A 175 0.69 13.17 -20.18
N ILE A 176 0.55 12.68 -21.42
CA ILE A 176 0.41 13.52 -22.60
C ILE A 176 -0.83 14.43 -22.52
N LYS A 177 -1.96 13.93 -21.99
CA LYS A 177 -3.18 14.76 -21.85
C LYS A 177 -2.96 15.98 -20.96
N ILE A 178 -2.22 15.83 -19.88
CA ILE A 178 -1.99 16.88 -18.87
C ILE A 178 -0.86 17.85 -19.24
N LEU A 179 0.01 17.51 -20.21
CA LEU A 179 1.09 18.40 -20.63
C LEU A 179 0.52 19.74 -21.14
N PRO A 180 1.15 20.89 -20.80
CA PRO A 180 0.77 22.19 -21.31
C PRO A 180 0.90 22.26 -22.84
N SER A 181 0.09 23.08 -23.49
CA SER A 181 0.06 23.21 -24.96
C SER A 181 1.41 23.55 -25.55
N ASN A 182 2.15 24.49 -24.93
CA ASN A 182 3.50 24.84 -25.36
C ASN A 182 4.49 23.69 -25.34
N VAL A 183 4.40 22.81 -24.31
CA VAL A 183 5.23 21.60 -24.21
C VAL A 183 4.84 20.60 -25.31
N LYS A 184 3.54 20.43 -25.57
CA LYS A 184 3.03 19.59 -26.66
C LYS A 184 3.50 20.07 -28.03
N ASP A 185 3.47 21.37 -28.27
CA ASP A 185 3.90 21.98 -29.51
C ASP A 185 5.40 21.75 -29.76
N ILE A 186 6.24 21.88 -28.71
CA ILE A 186 7.67 21.58 -28.80
C ILE A 186 7.87 20.10 -29.09
N LEU A 187 7.27 19.22 -28.29
CA LEU A 187 7.41 17.76 -28.44
C LEU A 187 6.93 17.26 -29.82
N THR A 188 5.92 17.88 -30.40
CA THR A 188 5.44 17.54 -31.75
C THR A 188 6.53 17.80 -32.80
N ARG A 189 7.35 18.84 -32.61
CA ARG A 189 8.44 19.18 -33.52
C ARG A 189 9.70 18.37 -33.35
N VAL A 190 10.02 17.97 -32.09
CA VAL A 190 11.32 17.40 -31.74
C VAL A 190 11.31 15.94 -31.35
N SER A 191 10.15 15.35 -31.05
CA SER A 191 10.05 13.95 -30.57
C SER A 191 9.16 13.06 -31.46
N PRO A 192 9.77 12.20 -32.29
CA PRO A 192 9.02 11.21 -33.07
C PRO A 192 8.23 10.24 -32.19
N GLU A 193 8.74 9.92 -30.99
CA GLU A 193 8.09 9.05 -30.02
C GLU A 193 6.80 9.69 -29.51
N TYR A 194 6.82 10.99 -29.23
CA TYR A 194 5.61 11.73 -28.84
C TYR A 194 4.55 11.65 -29.94
N CYS A 195 4.93 11.88 -31.20
CA CYS A 195 4.00 11.82 -32.32
C CYS A 195 3.34 10.45 -32.47
N LYS A 196 4.08 9.37 -32.24
CA LYS A 196 3.54 8.01 -32.30
C LYS A 196 2.46 7.75 -31.24
N ILE A 197 2.68 8.21 -30.01
CA ILE A 197 1.75 7.93 -28.88
C ILE A 197 0.58 8.90 -28.89
N SER A 198 0.82 10.16 -29.18
CA SER A 198 -0.22 11.20 -29.23
C SER A 198 -1.14 11.12 -30.46
N GLY A 199 -0.70 10.41 -31.51
CA GLY A 199 -1.39 10.41 -32.82
C GLY A 199 -1.25 11.74 -33.58
N SER A 200 -0.31 12.60 -33.19
CA SER A 200 -0.02 13.87 -33.85
C SER A 200 0.85 13.65 -35.08
N VAL A 201 0.56 14.35 -36.16
CA VAL A 201 1.42 14.35 -37.36
C VAL A 201 2.40 15.52 -37.22
N PRO A 202 3.69 15.31 -37.47
CA PRO A 202 4.69 16.39 -37.39
C PRO A 202 4.47 17.47 -38.43
#